data_8d28d7bf3970029020b6109d7c157e48
#
_entry.id   8d28d7bf3970029020b6109d7c157e48
#
_cell.length_a   1.000
_cell.length_b   1.000
_cell.length_c   1.000
_cell.angle_alpha   90.00
_cell.angle_beta   90.00
_cell.angle_gamma   90.00
#
_symmetry.space_group_name_H-M   'P 1'
#
loop_
_entity.id
_entity.type
_entity.pdbx_description
1 polymer ?
#
loop_
_entity_poly.entity_id
_entity_poly.type
_entity_poly.pdbx_seq_one_letter_code
_entity_poly.pdbx_strand_id
1 'polypeptide(L)'
;MKKIIAVILAVVLAFSVSTAAFAKGIDDKCDCGYVPVIYVTGFAQTNLAANAGTEDEYMVFFPEVGAILKCVAKIILPAAMLVVTGDYGRFEKALAPAVNELFADVACDADGVPLNETVDIVIRDLPSADHTAYTYNYFRYDWREDVFDIAAELNEFIEETKALTGHDKVALKAESMGGAVVMTYLYEYGSDSVDTVVMQSAAYRGISLMGSLFRGDIDIKGASVLDYIGNFLEGNSPDMMLYRALLMSVGKVIINPLADILDKLFDNIGEDIYDDSLKATIGWIPGVWTFVPYDEYDEAKAYILDEDINAKLIEKIDRYQYNVAPYTKQLLDEAMANGMKLCIVSHYGKAATPVISYDTYESDFLIDTKRTSFGATCADFGSTLGDGYVQAVDDGHNHLSCDGKIDASTCTYPEQTWFIKDMVHTWYTKGYTKFVYDLIYCDEQPTIETFAEYPQFFCNNQETGELEILSEENQNTRKTDIDIPAIFKMIVDKIKGE
;
A
#
# COMPACT_ATOMS: atom_id res chain seq x y z
N MET A 1 -16.73 -27.90 -43.22
CA MET A 1 -15.29 -27.78 -42.96
C MET A 1 -14.64 -26.63 -43.73
N LYS A 2 -14.60 -26.62 -45.10
CA LYS A 2 -13.92 -25.53 -45.84
C LYS A 2 -14.37 -24.12 -45.53
N LYS A 3 -15.68 -23.88 -45.23
CA LYS A 3 -16.19 -22.55 -44.87
C LYS A 3 -15.82 -22.13 -43.45
N ILE A 4 -15.70 -23.07 -42.50
CA ILE A 4 -15.28 -22.81 -41.11
C ILE A 4 -13.77 -22.47 -41.08
N ILE A 5 -12.96 -23.20 -41.85
CA ILE A 5 -11.52 -22.90 -41.99
C ILE A 5 -11.29 -21.53 -42.63
N ALA A 6 -12.11 -21.15 -43.61
CA ALA A 6 -12.02 -19.82 -44.24
C ALA A 6 -12.41 -18.67 -43.28
N VAL A 7 -13.38 -18.90 -42.36
CA VAL A 7 -13.74 -17.91 -41.35
C VAL A 7 -12.65 -17.82 -40.26
N ILE A 8 -12.08 -18.95 -39.82
CA ILE A 8 -10.96 -18.94 -38.85
C ILE A 8 -9.73 -18.26 -39.47
N LEU A 9 -9.41 -18.53 -40.72
CA LEU A 9 -8.31 -17.85 -41.44
C LEU A 9 -8.58 -16.34 -41.63
N ALA A 10 -9.82 -15.94 -41.88
CA ALA A 10 -10.21 -14.53 -41.98
C ALA A 10 -10.14 -13.80 -40.63
N VAL A 11 -10.49 -14.47 -39.53
CA VAL A 11 -10.37 -13.93 -38.17
C VAL A 11 -8.89 -13.82 -37.77
N VAL A 12 -8.07 -14.85 -38.02
CA VAL A 12 -6.63 -14.82 -37.75
C VAL A 12 -5.93 -13.76 -38.63
N LEU A 13 -6.32 -13.57 -39.87
CA LEU A 13 -5.83 -12.50 -40.75
C LEU A 13 -6.32 -11.11 -40.31
N ALA A 14 -7.53 -10.98 -39.78
CA ALA A 14 -8.03 -9.72 -39.22
C ALA A 14 -7.26 -9.31 -37.96
N PHE A 15 -6.94 -10.27 -37.08
CA PHE A 15 -6.10 -10.02 -35.90
C PHE A 15 -4.62 -9.74 -36.29
N SER A 16 -4.07 -10.40 -37.28
CA SER A 16 -2.70 -10.13 -37.76
C SER A 16 -2.58 -8.79 -38.53
N VAL A 17 -3.66 -8.27 -39.09
CA VAL A 17 -3.68 -6.95 -39.74
C VAL A 17 -3.88 -5.83 -38.71
N SER A 18 -4.55 -6.08 -37.59
CA SER A 18 -4.70 -5.09 -36.54
C SER A 18 -3.36 -4.84 -35.78
N THR A 19 -2.53 -5.87 -35.62
CA THR A 19 -1.17 -5.70 -35.06
C THR A 19 -0.18 -5.01 -36.02
N ALA A 20 -0.40 -5.08 -37.34
CA ALA A 20 0.42 -4.38 -38.33
C ALA A 20 0.01 -2.90 -38.55
N ALA A 21 -1.16 -2.49 -38.11
CA ALA A 21 -1.64 -1.10 -38.25
C ALA A 21 -1.11 -0.14 -37.15
N PHE A 22 -0.58 -0.67 -36.06
CA PHE A 22 0.06 0.12 -34.99
C PHE A 22 1.57 0.28 -35.09
N ALA A 23 2.22 -0.43 -36.02
CA ALA A 23 3.65 -0.30 -36.30
C ALA A 23 3.96 0.83 -37.30
N LYS A 24 3.34 1.98 -37.14
CA LYS A 24 3.88 3.21 -37.68
C LYS A 24 4.68 3.84 -36.52
N GLY A 25 5.91 3.35 -36.35
CA GLY A 25 6.86 3.99 -35.44
C GLY A 25 6.89 5.48 -35.80
N ILE A 26 6.70 6.32 -34.78
CA ILE A 26 7.05 7.72 -34.88
C ILE A 26 8.58 7.71 -35.02
N ASP A 27 9.09 7.91 -36.25
CA ASP A 27 10.54 7.99 -36.55
C ASP A 27 11.17 9.26 -35.91
N ASP A 28 10.36 10.13 -35.33
CA ASP A 28 10.79 11.37 -34.67
C ASP A 28 10.84 11.16 -33.15
N LYS A 29 12.06 11.17 -32.60
CA LYS A 29 12.24 11.26 -31.13
C LYS A 29 11.50 12.47 -30.58
N CYS A 30 10.74 12.29 -29.50
CA CYS A 30 10.11 13.39 -28.82
C CYS A 30 11.16 14.17 -28.01
N ASP A 31 11.23 15.47 -28.17
CA ASP A 31 12.12 16.40 -27.45
C ASP A 31 11.30 17.45 -26.69
N CYS A 32 10.22 17.01 -26.04
CA CYS A 32 9.32 17.93 -25.35
C CYS A 32 9.77 18.28 -23.92
N GLY A 33 10.80 17.61 -23.38
CA GLY A 33 11.29 17.79 -22.01
C GLY A 33 10.43 17.11 -20.92
N TYR A 34 9.38 16.36 -21.31
CA TYR A 34 8.51 15.65 -20.37
C TYR A 34 8.57 14.14 -20.60
N VAL A 35 9.37 13.44 -19.81
CA VAL A 35 9.39 11.98 -19.83
C VAL A 35 7.98 11.44 -19.46
N PRO A 36 7.44 10.44 -20.18
CA PRO A 36 6.14 9.86 -19.85
C PRO A 36 6.19 9.18 -18.48
N VAL A 37 5.20 9.44 -17.64
CA VAL A 37 5.15 8.92 -16.28
C VAL A 37 4.17 7.76 -16.20
N ILE A 38 4.63 6.60 -15.75
CA ILE A 38 3.80 5.43 -15.46
C ILE A 38 3.62 5.34 -13.95
N TYR A 39 2.36 5.36 -13.52
CA TYR A 39 2.00 5.17 -12.13
C TYR A 39 1.71 3.69 -11.86
N VAL A 40 2.67 3.00 -11.26
CA VAL A 40 2.54 1.62 -10.82
C VAL A 40 1.79 1.59 -9.50
N THR A 41 0.53 1.20 -9.56
CA THR A 41 -0.42 1.32 -8.45
C THR A 41 -0.13 0.33 -7.32
N GLY A 42 -0.69 0.61 -6.14
CA GLY A 42 -0.66 -0.31 -5.00
C GLY A 42 -1.80 -1.33 -5.03
N PHE A 43 -1.74 -2.27 -4.10
CA PHE A 43 -2.70 -3.34 -3.88
C PHE A 43 -4.17 -2.84 -3.85
N ALA A 44 -4.47 -1.86 -3.00
CA ALA A 44 -5.84 -1.37 -2.81
C ALA A 44 -6.33 -0.40 -3.91
N GLN A 45 -5.49 -0.06 -4.87
CA GLN A 45 -5.83 0.87 -5.95
C GLN A 45 -6.33 0.15 -7.20
N THR A 46 -6.29 -1.18 -7.20
CA THR A 46 -6.88 -2.01 -8.25
C THR A 46 -8.09 -2.75 -7.70
N ASN A 47 -9.26 -2.35 -8.16
CA ASN A 47 -10.49 -3.03 -7.82
C ASN A 47 -10.63 -4.31 -8.65
N LEU A 48 -11.07 -5.39 -8.00
CA LEU A 48 -11.38 -6.66 -8.64
C LEU A 48 -12.89 -6.89 -8.66
N ALA A 49 -13.41 -7.35 -9.79
CA ALA A 49 -14.80 -7.73 -9.95
C ALA A 49 -14.92 -9.10 -10.63
N ALA A 50 -15.89 -9.88 -10.19
CA ALA A 50 -16.32 -11.05 -10.93
C ALA A 50 -17.16 -10.64 -12.14
N ASN A 51 -16.98 -11.32 -13.27
CA ASN A 51 -17.63 -11.03 -14.54
C ASN A 51 -17.44 -9.57 -15.00
N ALA A 52 -16.24 -9.01 -14.79
CA ALA A 52 -15.93 -7.63 -15.12
C ALA A 52 -16.35 -7.25 -16.54
N GLY A 53 -17.00 -6.08 -16.68
CA GLY A 53 -17.50 -5.57 -17.97
C GLY A 53 -18.78 -6.23 -18.50
N THR A 54 -19.46 -7.08 -17.72
CA THR A 54 -20.74 -7.71 -18.10
C THR A 54 -21.92 -7.18 -17.28
N GLU A 55 -23.16 -7.57 -17.63
CA GLU A 55 -24.36 -7.22 -16.84
C GLU A 55 -24.42 -7.92 -15.48
N ASP A 56 -23.65 -9.00 -15.30
CA ASP A 56 -23.55 -9.78 -14.06
C ASP A 56 -22.31 -9.41 -13.23
N GLU A 57 -21.70 -8.24 -13.49
CA GLU A 57 -20.55 -7.74 -12.74
C GLU A 57 -20.89 -7.48 -11.27
N TYR A 58 -20.04 -7.95 -10.35
CA TYR A 58 -20.09 -7.57 -8.94
C TYR A 58 -18.68 -7.43 -8.35
N MET A 59 -18.52 -6.46 -7.43
CA MET A 59 -17.25 -6.18 -6.80
C MET A 59 -16.88 -7.27 -5.80
N VAL A 60 -15.66 -7.79 -5.92
CA VAL A 60 -15.11 -8.79 -5.00
C VAL A 60 -14.04 -8.20 -4.08
N PHE A 61 -13.37 -7.14 -4.50
CA PHE A 61 -12.41 -6.39 -3.69
C PHE A 61 -12.42 -4.89 -4.10
N PHE A 62 -12.75 -3.95 -3.20
CA PHE A 62 -13.28 -4.18 -1.84
C PHE A 62 -14.69 -4.74 -1.88
N PRO A 63 -15.03 -5.65 -0.93
CA PRO A 63 -16.38 -6.19 -0.86
C PRO A 63 -17.44 -5.10 -0.68
N GLU A 64 -18.57 -5.27 -1.32
CA GLU A 64 -19.71 -4.34 -1.17
C GLU A 64 -20.16 -4.27 0.30
N VAL A 65 -20.65 -3.10 0.72
CA VAL A 65 -21.19 -2.88 2.07
C VAL A 65 -22.24 -3.94 2.43
N GLY A 66 -23.04 -4.38 1.45
CA GLY A 66 -24.03 -5.45 1.65
C GLY A 66 -23.41 -6.80 2.03
N ALA A 67 -22.26 -7.18 1.47
CA ALA A 67 -21.53 -8.40 1.80
C ALA A 67 -20.94 -8.31 3.20
N ILE A 68 -20.35 -7.17 3.54
CA ILE A 68 -19.82 -6.90 4.89
C ILE A 68 -20.94 -6.99 5.95
N LEU A 69 -22.10 -6.37 5.69
CA LEU A 69 -23.24 -6.41 6.61
C LEU A 69 -23.79 -7.84 6.79
N LYS A 70 -23.78 -8.67 5.73
CA LYS A 70 -24.16 -10.09 5.84
C LYS A 70 -23.17 -10.87 6.70
N CYS A 71 -21.86 -10.62 6.55
CA CYS A 71 -20.82 -11.21 7.37
C CYS A 71 -21.05 -10.82 8.85
N VAL A 72 -21.18 -9.52 9.15
CA VAL A 72 -21.46 -9.02 10.51
C VAL A 72 -22.73 -9.64 11.10
N ALA A 73 -23.80 -9.75 10.32
CA ALA A 73 -25.06 -10.36 10.79
C ALA A 73 -24.88 -11.83 11.23
N LYS A 74 -23.97 -12.59 10.60
CA LYS A 74 -23.68 -13.98 10.98
C LYS A 74 -22.92 -14.09 12.28
N ILE A 75 -22.05 -13.14 12.60
CA ILE A 75 -21.15 -13.19 13.75
C ILE A 75 -21.68 -12.40 14.97
N ILE A 76 -22.62 -11.46 14.81
CA ILE A 76 -23.06 -10.58 15.89
C ILE A 76 -23.68 -11.33 17.09
N LEU A 77 -24.52 -12.34 16.85
CA LEU A 77 -25.11 -13.14 17.92
C LEU A 77 -24.09 -14.08 18.58
N PRO A 78 -23.26 -14.82 17.84
CA PRO A 78 -22.12 -15.54 18.42
C PRO A 78 -21.18 -14.64 19.24
N ALA A 79 -20.86 -13.43 18.78
CA ALA A 79 -20.04 -12.48 19.52
C ALA A 79 -20.71 -12.04 20.83
N ALA A 80 -21.99 -11.71 20.79
CA ALA A 80 -22.75 -11.38 22.02
C ALA A 80 -22.79 -12.55 23.01
N MET A 81 -22.92 -13.77 22.52
CA MET A 81 -22.87 -14.98 23.34
C MET A 81 -21.47 -15.25 23.91
N LEU A 82 -20.40 -14.97 23.16
CA LEU A 82 -19.03 -15.07 23.67
C LEU A 82 -18.84 -14.19 24.92
N VAL A 83 -19.29 -12.92 24.85
CA VAL A 83 -19.21 -11.99 25.99
C VAL A 83 -19.93 -12.53 27.25
N VAL A 84 -21.05 -13.23 27.05
CA VAL A 84 -21.87 -13.76 28.18
C VAL A 84 -21.39 -15.11 28.70
N THR A 85 -20.93 -15.99 27.82
CA THR A 85 -20.66 -17.39 28.14
C THR A 85 -19.16 -17.72 28.20
N GLY A 86 -18.29 -16.93 27.56
CA GLY A 86 -16.88 -17.27 27.36
C GLY A 86 -16.66 -18.45 26.43
N ASP A 87 -17.64 -18.80 25.57
CA ASP A 87 -17.57 -19.92 24.64
C ASP A 87 -16.89 -19.51 23.33
N TYR A 88 -15.57 -19.52 23.31
CA TYR A 88 -14.74 -19.17 22.17
C TYR A 88 -14.95 -20.10 20.97
N GLY A 89 -15.06 -21.42 21.19
CA GLY A 89 -15.24 -22.40 20.12
C GLY A 89 -16.58 -22.26 19.37
N ARG A 90 -17.61 -21.69 20.00
CA ARG A 90 -18.86 -21.35 19.31
C ARG A 90 -18.72 -20.11 18.41
N PHE A 91 -17.94 -19.13 18.87
CA PHE A 91 -17.68 -17.92 18.10
C PHE A 91 -16.81 -18.22 16.87
N GLU A 92 -15.73 -18.98 17.04
CA GLU A 92 -14.83 -19.47 15.98
C GLU A 92 -15.60 -20.16 14.86
N LYS A 93 -16.46 -21.13 15.19
CA LYS A 93 -17.32 -21.85 14.21
C LYS A 93 -18.25 -20.93 13.40
N ALA A 94 -18.48 -19.71 13.86
CA ALA A 94 -19.27 -18.71 13.14
C ALA A 94 -18.37 -17.74 12.37
N LEU A 95 -17.21 -17.40 12.91
CA LEU A 95 -16.31 -16.40 12.34
C LEU A 95 -15.58 -16.92 11.10
N ALA A 96 -14.90 -18.07 11.20
CA ALA A 96 -14.10 -18.61 10.09
C ALA A 96 -14.90 -18.77 8.78
N PRO A 97 -16.10 -19.41 8.78
CA PRO A 97 -16.90 -19.50 7.56
C PRO A 97 -17.38 -18.14 7.02
N ALA A 98 -17.63 -17.15 7.91
CA ALA A 98 -18.09 -15.83 7.49
C ALA A 98 -16.96 -15.03 6.81
N VAL A 99 -15.74 -15.15 7.33
CA VAL A 99 -14.53 -14.57 6.72
C VAL A 99 -14.23 -15.26 5.39
N ASN A 100 -14.24 -16.59 5.36
CA ASN A 100 -13.99 -17.35 4.14
C ASN A 100 -14.97 -16.99 3.02
N GLU A 101 -16.27 -16.81 3.34
CA GLU A 101 -17.28 -16.40 2.36
C GLU A 101 -17.03 -14.98 1.85
N LEU A 102 -16.53 -14.07 2.70
CA LEU A 102 -16.25 -12.69 2.30
C LEU A 102 -15.09 -12.60 1.32
N PHE A 103 -14.11 -13.49 1.43
CA PHE A 103 -12.91 -13.50 0.61
C PHE A 103 -12.84 -14.65 -0.40
N ALA A 104 -13.92 -15.43 -0.55
CA ALA A 104 -13.94 -16.62 -1.40
C ALA A 104 -13.57 -16.32 -2.87
N ASP A 105 -14.02 -15.19 -3.38
CA ASP A 105 -13.82 -14.82 -4.79
C ASP A 105 -12.41 -14.28 -5.09
N VAL A 106 -11.66 -13.85 -4.08
CA VAL A 106 -10.25 -13.44 -4.26
C VAL A 106 -9.26 -14.54 -3.91
N ALA A 107 -9.73 -15.63 -3.30
CA ALA A 107 -8.87 -16.73 -2.87
C ALA A 107 -8.21 -17.44 -4.06
N CYS A 108 -7.01 -17.97 -3.80
CA CYS A 108 -6.27 -18.82 -4.72
C CYS A 108 -6.29 -20.28 -4.21
N ASP A 109 -5.96 -21.22 -5.10
CA ASP A 109 -5.71 -22.60 -4.73
C ASP A 109 -4.30 -22.77 -4.11
N ALA A 110 -3.97 -24.01 -3.74
CA ALA A 110 -2.68 -24.32 -3.12
C ALA A 110 -1.45 -24.05 -4.01
N ASP A 111 -1.65 -23.95 -5.32
CA ASP A 111 -0.62 -23.62 -6.31
C ASP A 111 -0.50 -22.08 -6.53
N GLY A 112 -1.33 -21.29 -5.84
CA GLY A 112 -1.42 -19.85 -6.00
C GLY A 112 -2.10 -19.43 -7.30
N VAL A 113 -3.11 -20.18 -7.75
CA VAL A 113 -3.92 -19.85 -8.92
C VAL A 113 -5.31 -19.38 -8.44
N PRO A 114 -5.84 -18.24 -8.95
CA PRO A 114 -7.15 -17.77 -8.56
C PRO A 114 -8.25 -18.81 -8.74
N LEU A 115 -9.06 -19.07 -7.69
CA LEU A 115 -10.15 -20.05 -7.72
C LEU A 115 -11.32 -19.61 -8.58
N ASN A 116 -11.61 -18.31 -8.60
CA ASN A 116 -12.66 -17.74 -9.42
C ASN A 116 -12.05 -17.12 -10.68
N GLU A 117 -12.08 -17.87 -11.79
CA GLU A 117 -11.55 -17.45 -13.09
C GLU A 117 -12.33 -16.28 -13.73
N THR A 118 -13.51 -15.90 -13.20
CA THR A 118 -14.28 -14.78 -13.69
C THR A 118 -13.87 -13.45 -13.07
N VAL A 119 -13.00 -13.47 -12.07
CA VAL A 119 -12.52 -12.27 -11.39
C VAL A 119 -11.36 -11.68 -12.17
N ASP A 120 -11.50 -10.42 -12.56
CA ASP A 120 -10.49 -9.63 -13.25
C ASP A 120 -10.48 -8.20 -12.70
N ILE A 121 -9.48 -7.42 -13.11
CA ILE A 121 -9.42 -6.00 -12.80
C ILE A 121 -10.54 -5.23 -13.48
N VAL A 122 -11.16 -4.31 -12.75
CA VAL A 122 -12.31 -3.52 -13.27
C VAL A 122 -11.89 -2.55 -14.37
N ILE A 123 -10.71 -1.96 -14.20
CA ILE A 123 -10.17 -1.00 -15.15
C ILE A 123 -8.81 -1.53 -15.63
N ARG A 124 -8.75 -1.96 -16.88
CA ARG A 124 -7.50 -2.29 -17.54
C ARG A 124 -7.01 -1.05 -18.28
N ASP A 125 -5.91 -0.50 -17.77
CA ASP A 125 -5.29 0.66 -18.38
C ASP A 125 -4.59 0.28 -19.68
N LEU A 126 -4.56 1.22 -20.60
CA LEU A 126 -3.79 1.10 -21.85
C LEU A 126 -2.77 2.23 -21.90
N PRO A 127 -1.56 1.96 -22.41
CA PRO A 127 -0.58 3.01 -22.63
C PRO A 127 -1.14 4.14 -23.49
N SER A 128 -0.76 5.37 -23.16
CA SER A 128 -1.23 6.57 -23.84
C SER A 128 -0.07 7.37 -24.40
N ALA A 129 -0.31 8.02 -25.55
CA ALA A 129 0.63 8.99 -26.09
C ALA A 129 0.64 10.32 -25.30
N ASP A 130 -0.30 10.54 -24.38
CA ASP A 130 -0.34 11.74 -23.55
C ASP A 130 0.74 11.67 -22.46
N HIS A 131 1.69 12.60 -22.51
CA HIS A 131 2.82 12.71 -21.60
C HIS A 131 3.15 14.17 -21.28
N THR A 132 2.13 15.00 -21.19
CA THR A 132 2.27 16.39 -20.72
C THR A 132 2.50 16.46 -19.20
N ALA A 133 2.90 17.63 -18.71
CA ALA A 133 3.07 17.83 -17.27
C ALA A 133 1.83 17.43 -16.48
N TYR A 134 2.05 16.71 -15.39
CA TYR A 134 0.99 16.22 -14.47
C TYR A 134 0.03 15.18 -15.03
N THR A 135 0.40 14.48 -16.10
CA THR A 135 -0.32 13.31 -16.62
C THR A 135 0.36 12.01 -16.21
N TYR A 136 -0.46 11.05 -15.79
CA TYR A 136 0.00 9.70 -15.49
C TYR A 136 -0.62 8.71 -16.49
N ASN A 137 0.19 7.74 -16.93
CA ASN A 137 -0.30 6.48 -17.46
C ASN A 137 -0.42 5.54 -16.27
N TYR A 138 -1.64 5.20 -15.88
CA TYR A 138 -1.83 4.25 -14.78
C TYR A 138 -1.52 2.85 -15.27
N PHE A 139 -0.80 2.09 -14.47
CA PHE A 139 -0.60 0.66 -14.64
C PHE A 139 -1.24 -0.05 -13.45
N ARG A 140 -2.44 -0.60 -13.66
CA ARG A 140 -3.20 -1.45 -12.73
C ARG A 140 -3.06 -2.90 -13.16
N TYR A 141 -2.96 -3.78 -12.19
CA TYR A 141 -2.67 -5.20 -12.39
C TYR A 141 -3.45 -6.05 -11.38
N ASP A 142 -3.62 -7.34 -11.68
CA ASP A 142 -4.19 -8.28 -10.71
C ASP A 142 -3.14 -8.59 -9.62
N TRP A 143 -3.32 -7.99 -8.47
CA TRP A 143 -2.41 -8.12 -7.34
C TRP A 143 -2.36 -9.54 -6.72
N ARG A 144 -3.24 -10.46 -7.17
CA ARG A 144 -3.21 -11.87 -6.76
C ARG A 144 -2.12 -12.66 -7.47
N GLU A 145 -1.66 -12.21 -8.61
CA GLU A 145 -0.71 -12.92 -9.48
C GLU A 145 0.71 -12.95 -8.93
N ASP A 146 1.55 -13.77 -9.54
CA ASP A 146 2.99 -13.76 -9.31
C ASP A 146 3.56 -12.38 -9.72
N VAL A 147 4.35 -11.79 -8.83
CA VAL A 147 4.95 -10.47 -9.07
C VAL A 147 5.86 -10.44 -10.29
N PHE A 148 6.40 -11.58 -10.74
CA PHE A 148 7.18 -11.67 -11.98
C PHE A 148 6.31 -11.60 -13.22
N ASP A 149 5.11 -12.17 -13.17
CA ASP A 149 4.13 -12.04 -14.26
C ASP A 149 3.66 -10.58 -14.36
N ILE A 150 3.37 -9.93 -13.22
CA ILE A 150 3.05 -8.51 -13.15
C ILE A 150 4.21 -7.63 -13.68
N ALA A 151 5.46 -7.96 -13.36
CA ALA A 151 6.63 -7.24 -13.87
C ALA A 151 6.80 -7.41 -15.39
N ALA A 152 6.42 -8.57 -15.95
CA ALA A 152 6.42 -8.79 -17.39
C ALA A 152 5.34 -7.94 -18.09
N GLU A 153 4.14 -7.84 -17.53
CA GLU A 153 3.10 -6.93 -18.02
C GLU A 153 3.55 -5.46 -17.94
N LEU A 154 4.22 -5.06 -16.85
CA LEU A 154 4.79 -3.71 -16.71
C LEU A 154 5.84 -3.44 -17.81
N ASN A 155 6.68 -4.43 -18.13
CA ASN A 155 7.66 -4.27 -19.21
C ASN A 155 6.98 -4.05 -20.56
N GLU A 156 5.95 -4.82 -20.90
CA GLU A 156 5.16 -4.60 -22.13
C GLU A 156 4.53 -3.20 -22.13
N PHE A 157 3.96 -2.77 -21.02
CA PHE A 157 3.36 -1.44 -20.87
C PHE A 157 4.39 -0.31 -21.07
N ILE A 158 5.61 -0.47 -20.54
CA ILE A 158 6.73 0.47 -20.73
C ILE A 158 7.13 0.56 -22.19
N GLU A 159 7.37 -0.58 -22.86
CA GLU A 159 7.80 -0.60 -24.26
C GLU A 159 6.73 -0.02 -25.20
N GLU A 160 5.46 -0.29 -24.91
CA GLU A 160 4.35 0.30 -25.66
C GLU A 160 4.23 1.81 -25.41
N THR A 161 4.38 2.27 -24.18
CA THR A 161 4.41 3.72 -23.83
C THR A 161 5.56 4.43 -24.58
N LYS A 162 6.75 3.85 -24.61
CA LYS A 162 7.89 4.40 -25.36
C LYS A 162 7.57 4.50 -26.85
N ALA A 163 6.99 3.44 -27.43
CA ALA A 163 6.62 3.42 -28.84
C ALA A 163 5.56 4.47 -29.20
N LEU A 164 4.57 4.71 -28.32
CA LEU A 164 3.51 5.68 -28.54
C LEU A 164 3.96 7.13 -28.36
N THR A 165 4.90 7.37 -27.45
CA THR A 165 5.34 8.72 -27.08
C THR A 165 6.59 9.17 -27.85
N GLY A 166 7.34 8.26 -28.43
CA GLY A 166 8.64 8.52 -29.07
C GLY A 166 9.78 8.83 -28.09
N HIS A 167 9.59 8.51 -26.80
CA HIS A 167 10.64 8.60 -25.78
C HIS A 167 11.41 7.30 -25.64
N ASP A 168 12.72 7.40 -25.39
CA ASP A 168 13.57 6.24 -25.14
C ASP A 168 13.37 5.65 -23.72
N LYS A 169 12.87 6.45 -22.79
CA LYS A 169 12.70 6.10 -21.36
C LYS A 169 11.36 6.60 -20.81
N VAL A 170 10.95 6.01 -19.70
CA VAL A 170 9.80 6.42 -18.88
C VAL A 170 10.23 6.75 -17.45
N ALA A 171 9.41 7.48 -16.72
CA ALA A 171 9.52 7.57 -15.26
C ALA A 171 8.51 6.64 -14.62
N LEU A 172 8.90 5.97 -13.54
CA LEU A 172 8.03 5.09 -12.75
C LEU A 172 7.73 5.74 -11.41
N LYS A 173 6.44 5.99 -11.13
CA LYS A 173 5.97 6.36 -9.80
C LYS A 173 5.37 5.10 -9.18
N ALA A 174 6.07 4.51 -8.22
CA ALA A 174 5.67 3.28 -7.56
C ALA A 174 5.07 3.55 -6.18
N GLU A 175 3.90 3.02 -5.92
CA GLU A 175 3.21 3.18 -4.64
C GLU A 175 2.88 1.83 -4.01
N SER A 176 3.09 1.71 -2.68
CA SER A 176 2.70 0.50 -1.94
C SER A 176 3.30 -0.77 -2.59
N MET A 177 2.49 -1.76 -2.94
CA MET A 177 2.90 -2.97 -3.67
C MET A 177 3.62 -2.67 -5.00
N GLY A 178 3.30 -1.54 -5.65
CA GLY A 178 3.99 -1.12 -6.86
C GLY A 178 5.51 -1.00 -6.70
N GLY A 179 5.99 -0.77 -5.46
CA GLY A 179 7.42 -0.82 -5.15
C GLY A 179 8.04 -2.20 -5.37
N ALA A 180 7.38 -3.27 -4.94
CA ALA A 180 7.83 -4.64 -5.18
C ALA A 180 7.80 -5.00 -6.67
N VAL A 181 6.76 -4.54 -7.40
CA VAL A 181 6.65 -4.72 -8.86
C VAL A 181 7.81 -4.03 -9.57
N VAL A 182 8.13 -2.78 -9.23
CA VAL A 182 9.26 -2.04 -9.84
C VAL A 182 10.59 -2.70 -9.50
N MET A 183 10.79 -3.19 -8.27
CA MET A 183 12.03 -3.90 -7.92
C MET A 183 12.17 -5.21 -8.72
N THR A 184 11.08 -5.94 -8.93
CA THR A 184 11.07 -7.15 -9.75
C THR A 184 11.33 -6.83 -11.23
N TYR A 185 10.75 -5.72 -11.72
CA TYR A 185 11.05 -5.22 -13.06
C TYR A 185 12.54 -4.89 -13.24
N LEU A 186 13.14 -4.16 -12.30
CA LEU A 186 14.57 -3.82 -12.35
C LEU A 186 15.46 -5.07 -12.31
N TYR A 187 15.05 -6.10 -11.57
CA TYR A 187 15.76 -7.37 -11.51
C TYR A 187 15.74 -8.12 -12.84
N GLU A 188 14.58 -8.22 -13.51
CA GLU A 188 14.40 -9.01 -14.73
C GLU A 188 14.84 -8.25 -16.00
N TYR A 189 14.58 -6.94 -16.07
CA TYR A 189 14.70 -6.15 -17.29
C TYR A 189 15.76 -5.03 -17.20
N GLY A 190 16.28 -4.76 -16.01
CA GLY A 190 17.23 -3.67 -15.78
C GLY A 190 16.61 -2.28 -15.86
N SER A 191 17.44 -1.25 -15.97
CA SER A 191 17.03 0.16 -15.88
C SER A 191 17.13 0.93 -17.20
N ASP A 192 17.47 0.30 -18.32
CA ASP A 192 17.74 1.00 -19.58
C ASP A 192 16.54 1.80 -20.10
N SER A 193 15.33 1.31 -19.87
CA SER A 193 14.06 1.97 -20.25
C SER A 193 13.53 2.95 -19.19
N VAL A 194 14.24 3.14 -18.05
CA VAL A 194 13.77 3.96 -16.94
C VAL A 194 14.65 5.19 -16.75
N ASP A 195 14.05 6.37 -16.70
CA ASP A 195 14.71 7.64 -16.39
C ASP A 195 14.74 7.92 -14.90
N THR A 196 13.58 7.80 -14.25
CA THR A 196 13.40 8.12 -12.85
C THR A 196 12.49 7.10 -12.17
N VAL A 197 12.82 6.70 -10.96
CA VAL A 197 11.92 5.96 -10.06
C VAL A 197 11.60 6.82 -8.85
N VAL A 198 10.31 7.01 -8.57
CA VAL A 198 9.82 7.60 -7.32
C VAL A 198 9.14 6.50 -6.51
N MET A 199 9.77 6.08 -5.41
CA MET A 199 9.23 5.13 -4.42
C MET A 199 8.41 5.88 -3.38
N GLN A 200 7.09 5.84 -3.51
CA GLN A 200 6.16 6.58 -2.66
C GLN A 200 5.44 5.65 -1.71
N SER A 201 5.71 5.75 -0.41
CA SER A 201 5.19 4.80 0.59
C SER A 201 5.21 3.36 0.08
N ALA A 202 6.29 3.00 -0.58
CA ALA A 202 6.41 1.79 -1.36
C ALA A 202 6.84 0.59 -0.49
N ALA A 203 6.24 -0.58 -0.73
CA ALA A 203 6.44 -1.79 0.08
C ALA A 203 7.58 -2.69 -0.43
N TYR A 204 8.60 -2.13 -1.06
CA TYR A 204 9.74 -2.87 -1.65
C TYR A 204 10.62 -3.60 -0.63
N ARG A 205 10.39 -3.43 0.65
CA ARG A 205 11.04 -4.16 1.76
C ARG A 205 10.04 -4.89 2.65
N GLY A 206 8.84 -5.14 2.15
CA GLY A 206 7.74 -5.67 2.92
C GLY A 206 7.13 -4.65 3.89
N ILE A 207 6.20 -5.09 4.70
CA ILE A 207 5.54 -4.33 5.76
C ILE A 207 5.51 -5.16 7.03
N SER A 208 5.80 -4.55 8.17
CA SER A 208 5.88 -5.26 9.45
C SER A 208 4.55 -5.91 9.85
N LEU A 209 3.42 -5.29 9.48
CA LEU A 209 2.09 -5.86 9.64
C LEU A 209 1.97 -7.27 9.04
N MET A 210 2.42 -7.43 7.78
CA MET A 210 2.29 -8.73 7.09
C MET A 210 3.28 -9.75 7.60
N GLY A 211 4.49 -9.32 7.96
CA GLY A 211 5.46 -10.19 8.62
C GLY A 211 4.90 -10.81 9.89
N SER A 212 4.27 -10.01 10.74
CA SER A 212 3.65 -10.51 11.98
C SER A 212 2.41 -11.33 11.74
N LEU A 213 1.50 -10.88 10.88
CA LEU A 213 0.31 -11.65 10.53
C LEU A 213 0.67 -13.04 10.00
N PHE A 214 1.67 -13.14 9.12
CA PHE A 214 2.08 -14.39 8.51
C PHE A 214 2.92 -15.29 9.43
N ARG A 215 3.33 -14.80 10.59
CA ARG A 215 3.93 -15.60 11.69
C ARG A 215 2.95 -15.90 12.81
N GLY A 216 1.69 -15.44 12.72
CA GLY A 216 0.71 -15.57 13.77
C GLY A 216 0.98 -14.69 15.00
N ASP A 217 1.84 -13.68 14.86
CA ASP A 217 2.19 -12.73 15.93
C ASP A 217 1.16 -11.59 15.95
N ILE A 218 0.02 -11.83 16.60
CA ILE A 218 -1.10 -10.88 16.70
C ILE A 218 -1.20 -10.39 18.13
N ASP A 219 -1.12 -9.07 18.32
CA ASP A 219 -1.23 -8.40 19.63
C ASP A 219 -2.09 -7.15 19.51
N ILE A 220 -3.39 -7.28 19.85
CA ILE A 220 -4.35 -6.18 19.75
C ILE A 220 -4.45 -5.47 21.10
N LYS A 221 -4.12 -4.17 21.11
CA LYS A 221 -4.25 -3.32 22.30
C LYS A 221 -5.38 -2.29 22.12
N GLY A 222 -6.30 -2.26 23.08
CA GLY A 222 -7.45 -1.35 23.04
C GLY A 222 -7.08 0.13 22.92
N ALA A 223 -5.97 0.55 23.51
CA ALA A 223 -5.46 1.91 23.37
C ALA A 223 -5.06 2.20 21.92
N SER A 224 -4.34 1.28 21.27
CA SER A 224 -3.91 1.41 19.88
C SER A 224 -5.08 1.39 18.91
N VAL A 225 -6.11 0.57 19.18
CA VAL A 225 -7.36 0.60 18.39
C VAL A 225 -8.04 1.97 18.49
N LEU A 226 -8.09 2.56 19.68
CA LEU A 226 -8.65 3.90 19.88
C LEU A 226 -7.88 4.98 19.14
N ASP A 227 -6.55 4.93 19.24
CA ASP A 227 -5.67 5.88 18.56
C ASP A 227 -5.77 5.74 17.04
N TYR A 228 -5.79 4.51 16.53
CA TYR A 228 -5.96 4.23 15.11
C TYR A 228 -7.27 4.77 14.55
N ILE A 229 -8.41 4.46 15.22
CA ILE A 229 -9.71 4.97 14.81
C ILE A 229 -9.78 6.50 14.97
N GLY A 230 -9.22 7.04 16.06
CA GLY A 230 -9.14 8.49 16.27
C GLY A 230 -8.39 9.20 15.14
N ASN A 231 -7.32 8.61 14.65
CA ASN A 231 -6.54 9.12 13.53
C ASN A 231 -7.27 8.95 12.17
N PHE A 232 -8.00 7.85 11.98
CA PHE A 232 -8.80 7.63 10.77
C PHE A 232 -9.95 8.63 10.63
N LEU A 233 -10.50 9.10 11.75
CA LEU A 233 -11.55 10.13 11.80
C LEU A 233 -10.97 11.56 11.76
N GLU A 234 -9.71 11.75 11.37
CA GLU A 234 -9.13 13.06 11.14
C GLU A 234 -9.84 13.75 9.98
N GLY A 235 -10.47 14.86 10.28
CA GLY A 235 -11.15 15.72 9.33
C GLY A 235 -11.77 16.89 10.08
N ASN A 236 -11.79 18.06 9.43
CA ASN A 236 -12.31 19.28 10.01
C ASN A 236 -13.82 19.46 9.78
N SER A 237 -14.51 18.46 9.22
CA SER A 237 -15.97 18.54 9.11
C SER A 237 -16.61 18.41 10.50
N PRO A 238 -17.68 19.17 10.80
CA PRO A 238 -18.38 19.07 12.08
C PRO A 238 -18.84 17.64 12.40
N ASP A 239 -19.22 16.86 11.39
CA ASP A 239 -19.68 15.48 11.56
C ASP A 239 -18.52 14.56 11.95
N MET A 240 -17.32 14.72 11.38
CA MET A 240 -16.13 13.94 11.74
C MET A 240 -15.65 14.30 13.16
N MET A 241 -15.67 15.58 13.51
CA MET A 241 -15.35 16.01 14.89
C MET A 241 -16.34 15.41 15.91
N LEU A 242 -17.61 15.31 15.56
CA LEU A 242 -18.64 14.70 16.40
C LEU A 242 -18.39 13.19 16.55
N TYR A 243 -18.13 12.46 15.45
CA TYR A 243 -17.82 11.02 15.49
C TYR A 243 -16.58 10.73 16.32
N ARG A 244 -15.52 11.55 16.16
CA ARG A 244 -14.30 11.44 16.95
C ARG A 244 -14.57 11.65 18.45
N ALA A 245 -15.31 12.70 18.81
CA ALA A 245 -15.64 12.98 20.21
C ALA A 245 -16.52 11.89 20.84
N LEU A 246 -17.51 11.38 20.11
CA LEU A 246 -18.32 10.24 20.54
C LEU A 246 -17.46 8.99 20.72
N LEU A 247 -16.58 8.70 19.78
CA LEU A 247 -15.69 7.54 19.84
C LEU A 247 -14.70 7.64 20.99
N MET A 248 -14.10 8.80 21.22
CA MET A 248 -13.16 9.04 22.32
C MET A 248 -13.84 8.99 23.68
N SER A 249 -15.11 9.43 23.80
CA SER A 249 -15.85 9.40 25.05
C SER A 249 -16.46 8.03 25.36
N VAL A 250 -16.97 7.33 24.35
CA VAL A 250 -17.56 6.00 24.47
C VAL A 250 -16.50 4.90 24.33
N GLY A 251 -15.44 5.18 23.58
CA GLY A 251 -14.39 4.24 23.20
C GLY A 251 -13.67 3.64 24.40
N LYS A 252 -13.29 4.44 25.40
CA LYS A 252 -12.64 3.94 26.62
C LYS A 252 -13.49 2.96 27.42
N VAL A 253 -14.82 3.05 27.27
CA VAL A 253 -15.77 2.17 28.00
C VAL A 253 -16.10 0.91 27.17
N ILE A 254 -16.08 0.99 25.86
CA ILE A 254 -16.51 -0.11 24.97
C ILE A 254 -15.32 -0.73 24.23
N ILE A 255 -14.40 0.08 23.67
CA ILE A 255 -13.32 -0.43 22.83
C ILE A 255 -12.25 -1.16 23.64
N ASN A 256 -11.85 -0.64 24.83
CA ASN A 256 -10.88 -1.36 25.65
C ASN A 256 -11.38 -2.75 26.10
N PRO A 257 -12.62 -2.90 26.63
CA PRO A 257 -13.16 -4.23 26.90
C PRO A 257 -13.30 -5.10 25.62
N LEU A 258 -13.59 -4.48 24.47
CA LEU A 258 -13.68 -5.20 23.20
C LEU A 258 -12.30 -5.67 22.74
N ALA A 259 -11.28 -4.83 22.85
CA ALA A 259 -9.90 -5.21 22.56
C ALA A 259 -9.40 -6.31 23.48
N ASP A 260 -9.65 -6.21 24.80
CA ASP A 260 -9.35 -7.29 25.77
C ASP A 260 -10.06 -8.61 25.43
N ILE A 261 -11.25 -8.54 24.84
CA ILE A 261 -11.99 -9.73 24.37
C ILE A 261 -11.35 -10.27 23.10
N LEU A 262 -10.94 -9.40 22.19
CA LEU A 262 -10.25 -9.79 20.95
C LEU A 262 -8.88 -10.39 21.25
N ASP A 263 -8.09 -9.79 22.16
CA ASP A 263 -6.82 -10.37 22.61
C ASP A 263 -7.02 -11.79 23.14
N LYS A 264 -7.97 -11.96 24.08
CA LYS A 264 -8.30 -13.30 24.60
C LYS A 264 -8.86 -14.24 23.54
N LEU A 265 -9.58 -13.70 22.56
CA LEU A 265 -10.08 -14.48 21.42
C LEU A 265 -8.90 -15.01 20.61
N PHE A 266 -7.98 -14.14 20.23
CA PHE A 266 -6.79 -14.53 19.47
C PHE A 266 -5.89 -15.48 20.27
N ASP A 267 -5.69 -15.26 21.57
CA ASP A 267 -4.96 -16.18 22.44
C ASP A 267 -5.57 -17.58 22.50
N ASN A 268 -6.89 -17.71 22.37
CA ASN A 268 -7.60 -18.98 22.55
C ASN A 268 -7.94 -19.70 21.23
N ILE A 269 -8.16 -18.95 20.15
CA ILE A 269 -8.62 -19.50 18.86
C ILE A 269 -7.86 -18.93 17.66
N GLY A 270 -6.82 -18.12 17.89
CA GLY A 270 -6.07 -17.45 16.83
C GLY A 270 -5.46 -18.46 15.86
N GLU A 271 -4.87 -19.53 16.39
CA GLU A 271 -4.28 -20.62 15.59
C GLU A 271 -5.35 -21.33 14.76
N ASP A 272 -6.50 -21.65 15.33
CA ASP A 272 -7.61 -22.32 14.64
C ASP A 272 -8.24 -21.42 13.57
N ILE A 273 -8.47 -20.13 13.87
CA ILE A 273 -8.97 -19.15 12.87
C ILE A 273 -7.95 -18.96 11.74
N TYR A 274 -6.68 -18.95 12.09
CA TYR A 274 -5.62 -18.80 11.11
C TYR A 274 -5.59 -19.99 10.17
N ASP A 275 -5.62 -21.21 10.71
CA ASP A 275 -5.60 -22.45 9.94
C ASP A 275 -6.88 -22.65 9.10
N ASP A 276 -8.05 -22.33 9.67
CA ASP A 276 -9.35 -22.54 9.02
C ASP A 276 -9.75 -21.40 8.05
N SER A 277 -9.07 -20.26 8.09
CA SER A 277 -9.48 -19.06 7.36
C SER A 277 -8.35 -18.38 6.62
N LEU A 278 -7.38 -17.79 7.34
CA LEU A 278 -6.39 -16.90 6.74
C LEU A 278 -5.38 -17.62 5.87
N LYS A 279 -4.96 -18.84 6.23
CA LYS A 279 -4.05 -19.62 5.41
C LYS A 279 -4.59 -19.85 4.00
N ALA A 280 -5.86 -20.27 3.89
CA ALA A 280 -6.47 -20.61 2.61
C ALA A 280 -7.01 -19.38 1.84
N THR A 281 -7.25 -18.24 2.50
CA THR A 281 -7.83 -17.07 1.82
C THR A 281 -6.80 -16.03 1.40
N ILE A 282 -5.79 -15.74 2.24
CA ILE A 282 -4.78 -14.73 1.98
C ILE A 282 -3.39 -15.35 1.78
N GLY A 283 -3.08 -16.40 2.56
CA GLY A 283 -1.78 -17.04 2.55
C GLY A 283 -1.44 -17.79 1.26
N TRP A 284 -2.42 -18.05 0.40
CA TRP A 284 -2.19 -18.70 -0.90
C TRP A 284 -2.18 -17.75 -2.09
N ILE A 285 -2.26 -16.45 -1.85
CA ILE A 285 -2.19 -15.42 -2.90
C ILE A 285 -0.73 -15.02 -3.12
N PRO A 286 -0.11 -15.34 -4.28
CA PRO A 286 1.32 -15.09 -4.53
C PRO A 286 1.74 -13.64 -4.31
N GLY A 287 1.00 -12.68 -4.88
CA GLY A 287 1.35 -11.26 -4.81
C GLY A 287 1.37 -10.69 -3.38
N VAL A 288 0.55 -11.23 -2.47
CA VAL A 288 0.50 -10.79 -1.06
C VAL A 288 1.82 -11.09 -0.32
N TRP A 289 2.56 -12.12 -0.76
CA TRP A 289 3.85 -12.45 -0.16
C TRP A 289 4.93 -11.41 -0.40
N THR A 290 4.76 -10.51 -1.35
CA THR A 290 5.67 -9.36 -1.54
C THR A 290 5.65 -8.41 -0.36
N PHE A 291 4.59 -8.44 0.45
CA PHE A 291 4.47 -7.65 1.67
C PHE A 291 5.17 -8.27 2.87
N VAL A 292 5.53 -9.54 2.83
CA VAL A 292 6.29 -10.19 3.92
C VAL A 292 7.74 -9.72 3.84
N PRO A 293 8.32 -9.16 4.93
CA PRO A 293 9.72 -8.81 4.94
C PRO A 293 10.63 -10.01 4.72
N TYR A 294 11.66 -9.88 3.89
CA TYR A 294 12.54 -11.00 3.55
C TYR A 294 13.26 -11.59 4.78
N ASP A 295 13.55 -10.77 5.78
CA ASP A 295 14.17 -11.16 7.05
C ASP A 295 13.22 -11.91 8.00
N GLU A 296 11.93 -11.92 7.70
CA GLU A 296 10.86 -12.63 8.42
C GLU A 296 10.25 -13.76 7.57
N TYR A 297 10.69 -13.88 6.31
CA TYR A 297 10.06 -14.75 5.33
C TYR A 297 10.10 -16.25 5.68
N ASP A 298 11.25 -16.77 6.13
CA ASP A 298 11.38 -18.20 6.41
C ASP A 298 10.45 -18.66 7.56
N GLU A 299 10.29 -17.81 8.58
CA GLU A 299 9.37 -18.08 9.69
C GLU A 299 7.91 -18.00 9.21
N ALA A 300 7.57 -16.98 8.42
CA ALA A 300 6.24 -16.81 7.84
C ALA A 300 5.87 -18.00 6.91
N LYS A 301 6.80 -18.39 6.05
CA LYS A 301 6.63 -19.55 5.16
C LYS A 301 6.37 -20.83 5.94
N ALA A 302 7.18 -21.10 6.95
CA ALA A 302 7.03 -22.29 7.79
C ALA A 302 5.70 -22.32 8.57
N TYR A 303 5.16 -21.15 8.92
CA TYR A 303 3.90 -21.05 9.64
C TYR A 303 2.68 -21.20 8.72
N ILE A 304 2.72 -20.58 7.53
CA ILE A 304 1.56 -20.51 6.61
C ILE A 304 1.48 -21.71 5.67
N LEU A 305 2.61 -22.19 5.13
CA LEU A 305 2.63 -23.08 3.98
C LEU A 305 3.10 -24.49 4.36
N ASP A 306 2.57 -25.46 3.63
CA ASP A 306 3.00 -26.85 3.66
C ASP A 306 3.79 -27.17 2.39
N GLU A 307 5.02 -27.66 2.53
CA GLU A 307 5.93 -27.91 1.40
C GLU A 307 5.39 -28.94 0.39
N ASP A 308 4.59 -29.91 0.85
CA ASP A 308 4.00 -30.94 -0.03
C ASP A 308 2.76 -30.39 -0.77
N ILE A 309 1.98 -29.52 -0.10
CA ILE A 309 0.72 -28.99 -0.63
C ILE A 309 0.97 -27.76 -1.50
N ASN A 310 1.85 -26.85 -1.05
CA ASN A 310 2.07 -25.53 -1.65
C ASN A 310 3.33 -25.45 -2.51
N ALA A 311 3.88 -26.57 -2.99
CA ALA A 311 5.18 -26.62 -3.67
C ALA A 311 5.32 -25.59 -4.80
N LYS A 312 4.29 -25.41 -5.65
CA LYS A 312 4.34 -24.45 -6.76
C LYS A 312 4.17 -23.00 -6.31
N LEU A 313 3.35 -22.75 -5.30
CA LEU A 313 3.24 -21.44 -4.70
C LEU A 313 4.58 -21.03 -4.07
N ILE A 314 5.21 -21.94 -3.33
CA ILE A 314 6.53 -21.73 -2.73
C ILE A 314 7.57 -21.39 -3.81
N GLU A 315 7.58 -22.08 -4.95
CA GLU A 315 8.49 -21.77 -6.05
C GLU A 315 8.33 -20.31 -6.55
N LYS A 316 7.09 -19.84 -6.69
CA LYS A 316 6.80 -18.46 -7.11
C LYS A 316 7.31 -17.44 -6.08
N ILE A 317 6.92 -17.61 -4.81
CA ILE A 317 7.25 -16.63 -3.77
C ILE A 317 8.74 -16.67 -3.37
N ASP A 318 9.39 -17.84 -3.35
CA ASP A 318 10.82 -18.00 -3.08
C ASP A 318 11.65 -17.22 -4.12
N ARG A 319 11.20 -17.19 -5.37
CA ARG A 319 11.86 -16.42 -6.43
C ARG A 319 11.98 -14.95 -6.08
N TYR A 320 10.92 -14.31 -5.58
CA TYR A 320 10.95 -12.92 -5.13
C TYR A 320 11.74 -12.76 -3.83
N GLN A 321 11.44 -13.59 -2.85
CA GLN A 321 11.95 -13.43 -1.48
C GLN A 321 13.45 -13.72 -1.38
N TYR A 322 14.00 -14.59 -2.21
CA TYR A 322 15.45 -14.88 -2.20
C TYR A 322 16.25 -14.15 -3.26
N ASN A 323 15.64 -13.71 -4.38
CA ASN A 323 16.41 -13.13 -5.48
C ASN A 323 16.18 -11.63 -5.68
N VAL A 324 15.07 -11.05 -5.19
CA VAL A 324 14.74 -9.64 -5.36
C VAL A 324 14.81 -8.89 -4.03
N ALA A 325 14.00 -9.30 -3.05
CA ALA A 325 13.82 -8.56 -1.80
C ALA A 325 15.11 -8.30 -1.00
N PRO A 326 16.08 -9.25 -0.87
CA PRO A 326 17.33 -9.01 -0.18
C PRO A 326 18.28 -8.08 -0.93
N TYR A 327 18.12 -7.99 -2.26
CA TYR A 327 19.03 -7.27 -3.15
C TYR A 327 18.52 -5.90 -3.60
N THR A 328 17.45 -5.39 -2.98
CA THR A 328 16.86 -4.09 -3.34
C THR A 328 17.86 -2.95 -3.38
N LYS A 329 18.80 -2.90 -2.42
CA LYS A 329 19.89 -1.90 -2.44
C LYS A 329 20.81 -2.06 -3.64
N GLN A 330 21.26 -3.28 -3.93
CA GLN A 330 22.15 -3.55 -5.05
C GLN A 330 21.49 -3.18 -6.38
N LEU A 331 20.24 -3.57 -6.59
CA LEU A 331 19.47 -3.26 -7.81
C LEU A 331 19.33 -1.75 -8.02
N LEU A 332 19.04 -0.99 -6.96
CA LEU A 332 18.95 0.47 -7.03
C LEU A 332 20.33 1.13 -7.27
N ASP A 333 21.39 0.65 -6.62
CA ASP A 333 22.76 1.15 -6.85
C ASP A 333 23.20 0.93 -8.30
N GLU A 334 22.93 -0.26 -8.86
CA GLU A 334 23.24 -0.61 -10.26
C GLU A 334 22.41 0.26 -11.23
N ALA A 335 21.13 0.45 -10.94
CA ALA A 335 20.26 1.28 -11.77
C ALA A 335 20.68 2.76 -11.76
N MET A 336 21.05 3.30 -10.59
CA MET A 336 21.58 4.67 -10.49
C MET A 336 22.94 4.81 -11.19
N ALA A 337 23.81 3.81 -11.08
CA ALA A 337 25.08 3.80 -11.82
C ALA A 337 24.89 3.79 -13.35
N ASN A 338 23.76 3.26 -13.83
CA ASN A 338 23.34 3.28 -15.23
C ASN A 338 22.59 4.57 -15.61
N GLY A 339 22.50 5.54 -14.70
CA GLY A 339 21.90 6.86 -14.95
C GLY A 339 20.40 6.98 -14.66
N MET A 340 19.79 5.99 -13.99
CA MET A 340 18.44 6.13 -13.45
C MET A 340 18.46 7.06 -12.23
N LYS A 341 17.50 7.94 -12.11
CA LYS A 341 17.30 8.80 -10.93
C LYS A 341 16.40 8.10 -9.91
N LEU A 342 16.70 8.24 -8.63
CA LEU A 342 15.93 7.67 -7.52
C LEU A 342 15.42 8.76 -6.58
N CYS A 343 14.13 8.70 -6.25
CA CYS A 343 13.51 9.52 -5.20
C CYS A 343 12.70 8.60 -4.29
N ILE A 344 12.82 8.78 -2.98
CA ILE A 344 12.06 8.03 -1.98
C ILE A 344 11.22 9.02 -1.19
N VAL A 345 9.92 8.80 -1.13
CA VAL A 345 8.98 9.63 -0.35
C VAL A 345 8.29 8.73 0.67
N SER A 346 8.62 8.95 1.93
CA SER A 346 8.12 8.19 3.06
C SER A 346 7.15 9.03 3.89
N HIS A 347 6.04 8.44 4.33
CA HIS A 347 5.09 9.12 5.19
C HIS A 347 5.27 8.67 6.64
N TYR A 348 4.91 9.55 7.60
CA TYR A 348 4.97 9.26 9.02
C TYR A 348 3.96 10.09 9.83
N GLY A 349 3.93 9.91 11.14
CA GLY A 349 3.04 10.64 12.06
C GLY A 349 1.71 9.94 12.31
N LYS A 350 1.54 8.73 11.80
CA LYS A 350 0.35 7.90 12.02
C LYS A 350 0.69 6.63 12.79
N ALA A 351 -0.26 6.14 13.60
CA ALA A 351 -0.12 4.85 14.28
C ALA A 351 -0.17 3.71 13.27
N ALA A 352 0.57 2.64 13.51
CA ALA A 352 0.42 1.41 12.74
C ALA A 352 -0.94 0.74 12.96
N THR A 353 -1.34 -0.16 12.06
CA THR A 353 -2.59 -0.92 12.18
C THR A 353 -2.60 -1.72 13.48
N PRO A 354 -3.63 -1.60 14.35
CA PRO A 354 -3.62 -2.05 15.73
C PRO A 354 -3.95 -3.54 15.92
N VAL A 355 -3.58 -4.39 14.98
CA VAL A 355 -3.73 -5.85 15.04
C VAL A 355 -2.45 -6.57 15.41
N ILE A 356 -1.37 -5.82 15.57
CA ILE A 356 -0.04 -6.30 15.93
C ILE A 356 0.59 -5.37 16.98
N SER A 357 1.65 -5.81 17.66
CA SER A 357 2.35 -5.04 18.70
C SER A 357 3.13 -3.82 18.18
N TYR A 358 2.84 -3.33 16.98
CA TYR A 358 3.50 -2.20 16.32
C TYR A 358 2.78 -0.86 16.49
N ASP A 359 1.91 -0.74 17.48
CA ASP A 359 1.32 0.53 17.89
C ASP A 359 2.34 1.60 18.28
N THR A 360 3.59 1.17 18.48
CA THR A 360 4.72 2.05 18.80
C THR A 360 5.43 2.61 17.58
N TYR A 361 5.29 2.02 16.39
CA TYR A 361 6.01 2.48 15.21
C TYR A 361 5.38 3.71 14.56
N GLU A 362 6.24 4.66 14.13
CA GLU A 362 5.82 5.69 13.16
C GLU A 362 5.46 5.02 11.83
N SER A 363 4.32 5.42 11.25
CA SER A 363 3.80 4.84 10.01
C SER A 363 2.92 5.83 9.24
N ASP A 364 2.40 5.37 8.10
CA ASP A 364 1.37 6.04 7.30
C ASP A 364 -0.04 5.43 7.48
N PHE A 365 -0.30 4.74 8.58
CA PHE A 365 -1.40 3.85 8.95
C PHE A 365 -1.22 2.39 8.53
N LEU A 366 -0.48 2.11 7.48
CA LEU A 366 -0.36 0.76 6.92
C LEU A 366 1.07 0.26 6.94
N ILE A 367 2.01 1.08 6.44
CA ILE A 367 3.41 0.72 6.31
C ILE A 367 4.24 1.54 7.27
N ASP A 368 5.10 0.87 8.01
CA ASP A 368 6.04 1.50 8.92
C ASP A 368 7.08 2.35 8.17
N THR A 369 7.29 3.56 8.64
CA THR A 369 8.18 4.57 8.04
C THR A 369 9.60 4.08 7.84
N LYS A 370 10.10 3.26 8.78
CA LYS A 370 11.44 2.66 8.68
C LYS A 370 11.61 1.80 7.42
N ARG A 371 10.55 1.09 6.97
CA ARG A 371 10.63 0.25 5.77
C ARG A 371 10.47 1.07 4.50
N THR A 372 9.54 2.03 4.47
CA THR A 372 9.33 2.88 3.28
C THR A 372 10.48 3.86 3.04
N SER A 373 11.23 4.25 4.08
CA SER A 373 12.39 5.16 4.00
C SER A 373 13.73 4.49 3.76
N PHE A 374 13.76 3.18 3.58
CA PHE A 374 14.99 2.41 3.45
C PHE A 374 15.90 2.46 4.69
N GLY A 375 15.31 2.54 5.88
CA GLY A 375 15.99 2.30 7.15
C GLY A 375 16.18 3.52 8.05
N ALA A 376 15.37 4.57 7.92
CA ALA A 376 15.39 5.68 8.88
C ALA A 376 15.23 5.18 10.31
N THR A 377 15.94 5.79 11.24
CA THR A 377 15.68 5.63 12.66
C THR A 377 14.43 6.46 13.00
N CYS A 378 13.41 5.78 13.48
CA CYS A 378 12.14 6.40 13.88
C CYS A 378 11.94 6.24 15.37
N ALA A 379 11.38 7.26 16.01
CA ALA A 379 10.87 7.15 17.38
C ALA A 379 9.64 6.22 17.40
N ASP A 380 9.30 5.73 18.57
CA ASP A 380 8.03 5.07 18.79
C ASP A 380 6.88 6.05 18.56
N PHE A 381 5.74 5.57 18.06
CA PHE A 381 4.58 6.42 17.81
C PHE A 381 4.15 7.19 19.08
N GLY A 382 3.95 8.48 18.93
CA GLY A 382 3.62 9.36 20.05
C GLY A 382 4.79 9.80 20.93
N SER A 383 6.01 9.32 20.62
CA SER A 383 7.26 9.66 21.31
C SER A 383 8.20 10.47 20.42
N THR A 384 9.38 10.80 20.96
CA THR A 384 10.50 11.39 20.24
C THR A 384 11.73 10.52 20.43
N LEU A 385 12.78 10.74 19.64
CA LEU A 385 14.09 10.08 19.78
C LEU A 385 14.77 10.36 21.14
N GLY A 386 14.21 11.29 21.91
CA GLY A 386 14.64 11.63 23.26
C GLY A 386 15.45 12.92 23.33
N ASP A 387 15.46 13.53 24.53
CA ASP A 387 16.22 14.75 24.78
C ASP A 387 17.72 14.51 24.60
N GLY A 388 18.34 15.35 23.76
CA GLY A 388 19.77 15.26 23.51
C GLY A 388 20.17 14.16 22.51
N TYR A 389 19.21 13.57 21.79
CA TYR A 389 19.54 12.67 20.68
C TYR A 389 20.44 13.38 19.66
N VAL A 390 21.47 12.70 19.22
CA VAL A 390 22.43 13.17 18.22
C VAL A 390 22.27 12.31 16.98
N GLN A 391 22.23 12.97 15.83
CA GLN A 391 22.17 12.31 14.53
C GLN A 391 23.21 11.17 14.44
N ALA A 392 22.79 10.01 14.00
CA ALA A 392 23.62 8.80 14.05
C ALA A 392 24.77 8.84 13.04
N VAL A 393 24.57 9.43 11.87
CA VAL A 393 25.60 9.56 10.82
C VAL A 393 25.80 11.04 10.51
N ASP A 394 27.05 11.51 10.62
CA ASP A 394 27.44 12.88 10.29
C ASP A 394 28.05 12.90 8.88
N ASP A 395 27.30 13.41 7.92
CA ASP A 395 27.72 13.64 6.55
C ASP A 395 27.83 15.15 6.21
N GLY A 396 27.65 15.99 7.22
CA GLY A 396 27.68 17.45 7.10
C GLY A 396 26.31 18.09 6.90
N HIS A 397 25.23 17.31 6.75
CA HIS A 397 23.85 17.77 6.63
C HIS A 397 23.04 17.47 7.88
N ASN A 398 22.00 18.23 8.13
CA ASN A 398 21.08 17.99 9.22
C ASN A 398 19.90 17.12 8.72
N HIS A 399 19.90 15.86 9.13
CA HIS A 399 18.88 14.87 8.79
C HIS A 399 17.89 14.58 9.94
N LEU A 400 17.85 15.42 10.97
CA LEU A 400 16.88 15.28 12.06
C LEU A 400 15.60 16.06 11.75
N SER A 401 14.45 15.43 11.89
CA SER A 401 13.18 16.14 11.83
C SER A 401 13.04 17.10 13.02
N CYS A 402 12.52 18.30 12.81
CA CYS A 402 12.40 19.31 13.87
C CYS A 402 11.44 18.88 15.01
N ASP A 403 10.56 17.92 14.76
CA ASP A 403 9.68 17.30 15.78
C ASP A 403 10.37 16.17 16.57
N GLY A 404 11.64 15.88 16.29
CA GLY A 404 12.45 14.90 16.97
C GLY A 404 12.03 13.45 16.78
N LYS A 405 11.31 13.12 15.70
CA LYS A 405 10.78 11.78 15.46
C LYS A 405 11.59 10.94 14.49
N ILE A 406 12.25 11.56 13.54
CA ILE A 406 12.97 10.88 12.45
C ILE A 406 14.44 11.35 12.43
N ASP A 407 15.34 10.37 12.37
CA ASP A 407 16.73 10.55 11.95
C ASP A 407 16.91 9.89 10.59
N ALA A 408 16.89 10.72 9.54
CA ALA A 408 17.02 10.26 8.17
C ALA A 408 18.47 9.94 7.78
N SER A 409 19.46 10.29 8.61
CA SER A 409 20.86 9.98 8.33
C SER A 409 21.15 8.48 8.27
N THR A 410 20.27 7.67 8.86
CA THR A 410 20.37 6.20 8.86
C THR A 410 19.71 5.54 7.65
N CYS A 411 19.03 6.30 6.78
CA CYS A 411 18.54 5.81 5.52
C CYS A 411 19.68 5.31 4.63
N THR A 412 19.39 4.33 3.79
CA THR A 412 20.38 3.91 2.78
C THR A 412 20.69 5.02 1.78
N TYR A 413 19.72 5.89 1.50
CA TYR A 413 19.80 7.01 0.55
C TYR A 413 19.29 8.29 1.22
N PRO A 414 20.00 8.85 2.21
CA PRO A 414 19.50 9.98 3.00
C PRO A 414 19.24 11.23 2.14
N GLU A 415 20.09 11.50 1.15
CA GLU A 415 19.97 12.63 0.24
C GLU A 415 18.80 12.52 -0.77
N GLN A 416 18.30 11.31 -1.04
CA GLN A 416 17.23 11.02 -1.97
C GLN A 416 15.92 10.68 -1.28
N THR A 417 15.83 10.86 0.06
CA THR A 417 14.67 10.48 0.86
C THR A 417 14.01 11.68 1.51
N TRP A 418 12.74 11.90 1.17
CA TRP A 418 11.86 12.92 1.75
C TRP A 418 10.84 12.30 2.68
N PHE A 419 10.45 13.04 3.70
CA PHE A 419 9.49 12.61 4.70
C PHE A 419 8.32 13.56 4.78
N ILE A 420 7.09 13.00 4.81
CA ILE A 420 5.86 13.79 4.93
C ILE A 420 5.09 13.35 6.16
N LYS A 421 5.01 14.25 7.14
CA LYS A 421 4.27 14.05 8.37
C LYS A 421 2.76 14.14 8.14
N ASP A 422 2.01 13.34 8.88
CA ASP A 422 0.54 13.35 8.92
C ASP A 422 -0.13 13.05 7.56
N MET A 423 0.57 12.40 6.64
CA MET A 423 -0.01 11.90 5.39
C MET A 423 -0.38 10.42 5.53
N VAL A 424 -1.62 10.10 5.17
CA VAL A 424 -2.16 8.72 5.14
C VAL A 424 -1.68 8.00 3.89
N HIS A 425 -1.55 6.69 3.95
CA HIS A 425 -0.90 5.82 2.96
C HIS A 425 -1.16 6.16 1.49
N THR A 426 -2.42 6.31 1.08
CA THR A 426 -2.77 6.57 -0.33
C THR A 426 -3.49 7.91 -0.53
N TRP A 427 -3.50 8.78 0.47
CA TRP A 427 -4.17 10.07 0.41
C TRP A 427 -3.15 11.18 0.20
N TYR A 428 -3.39 12.00 -0.80
CA TYR A 428 -2.46 13.07 -1.18
C TYR A 428 -3.05 14.43 -0.90
N THR A 429 -2.20 15.27 -0.33
CA THR A 429 -2.52 16.66 -0.07
C THR A 429 -2.26 17.52 -1.31
N LYS A 430 -2.88 18.69 -1.33
CA LYS A 430 -2.65 19.67 -2.39
C LYS A 430 -1.16 20.11 -2.42
N GLY A 431 -0.60 20.20 -3.62
CA GLY A 431 0.83 20.47 -3.82
C GLY A 431 1.69 19.21 -3.95
N TYR A 432 1.24 18.05 -3.45
CA TYR A 432 1.99 16.80 -3.51
C TYR A 432 2.31 16.37 -4.95
N THR A 433 1.33 16.42 -5.83
CA THR A 433 1.53 16.05 -7.25
C THR A 433 2.61 16.91 -7.89
N LYS A 434 2.58 18.23 -7.64
CA LYS A 434 3.60 19.13 -8.16
C LYS A 434 4.99 18.76 -7.65
N PHE A 435 5.13 18.52 -6.35
CA PHE A 435 6.38 18.09 -5.72
C PHE A 435 6.96 16.84 -6.41
N VAL A 436 6.15 15.78 -6.58
CA VAL A 436 6.60 14.53 -7.23
C VAL A 436 7.02 14.78 -8.69
N TYR A 437 6.27 15.58 -9.43
CA TYR A 437 6.62 15.90 -10.82
C TYR A 437 7.86 16.74 -10.95
N ASP A 438 8.09 17.70 -10.06
CA ASP A 438 9.32 18.49 -10.05
C ASP A 438 10.55 17.61 -9.81
N LEU A 439 10.43 16.57 -8.96
CA LEU A 439 11.49 15.56 -8.77
C LEU A 439 11.71 14.73 -10.05
N ILE A 440 10.65 14.29 -10.71
CA ILE A 440 10.72 13.46 -11.93
C ILE A 440 11.39 14.23 -13.08
N TYR A 441 11.01 15.49 -13.27
CA TYR A 441 11.48 16.31 -14.39
C TYR A 441 12.80 17.04 -14.11
N CYS A 442 13.46 16.76 -12.98
CA CYS A 442 14.79 17.24 -12.73
C CYS A 442 15.80 16.61 -13.72
N ASP A 443 16.66 17.42 -14.33
CA ASP A 443 17.64 16.94 -15.31
C ASP A 443 18.68 16.01 -14.67
N GLU A 444 19.09 16.31 -13.44
CA GLU A 444 20.06 15.54 -12.67
C GLU A 444 19.38 14.78 -11.53
N GLN A 445 20.12 13.88 -10.86
CA GLN A 445 19.63 13.21 -9.65
C GLN A 445 19.17 14.25 -8.63
N PRO A 446 17.87 14.35 -8.31
CA PRO A 446 17.42 15.28 -7.28
C PRO A 446 17.85 14.80 -5.90
N THR A 447 18.20 15.78 -5.06
CA THR A 447 18.51 15.60 -3.64
C THR A 447 17.67 16.55 -2.81
N ILE A 448 17.68 16.36 -1.51
CA ILE A 448 16.99 17.22 -0.53
C ILE A 448 17.45 18.69 -0.60
N GLU A 449 18.57 18.98 -1.28
CA GLU A 449 19.10 20.32 -1.49
C GLU A 449 18.80 20.90 -2.88
N THR A 450 18.27 20.08 -3.80
CA THR A 450 18.03 20.52 -5.21
C THR A 450 17.02 21.67 -5.29
N PHE A 451 15.96 21.62 -4.48
CA PHE A 451 14.91 22.63 -4.46
C PHE A 451 14.76 23.21 -3.06
N ALA A 452 14.93 24.52 -2.92
CA ALA A 452 14.79 25.20 -1.63
C ALA A 452 13.36 25.08 -1.04
N GLU A 453 12.36 24.94 -1.91
CA GLU A 453 10.96 24.72 -1.54
C GLU A 453 10.66 23.26 -1.13
N TYR A 454 11.56 22.31 -1.39
CA TYR A 454 11.39 20.91 -1.07
C TYR A 454 12.52 20.34 -0.18
N PRO A 455 12.65 20.86 1.06
CA PRO A 455 13.60 20.30 2.01
C PRO A 455 13.18 18.88 2.42
N GLN A 456 14.02 18.18 3.18
CA GLN A 456 13.83 16.78 3.53
C GLN A 456 12.51 16.49 4.26
N PHE A 457 11.96 17.44 5.04
CA PHE A 457 10.80 17.21 5.90
C PHE A 457 9.65 18.16 5.58
N PHE A 458 8.48 17.58 5.35
CA PHE A 458 7.21 18.24 5.14
C PHE A 458 6.18 17.83 6.16
N CYS A 459 5.06 18.55 6.20
CA CYS A 459 3.83 18.09 6.82
C CYS A 459 2.63 18.28 5.88
N ASN A 460 1.65 17.39 6.00
CA ASN A 460 0.31 17.60 5.49
C ASN A 460 -0.45 18.45 6.50
N ASN A 461 -0.57 19.74 6.23
CA ASN A 461 -1.30 20.63 7.13
C ASN A 461 -2.79 20.26 7.15
N GLN A 462 -3.24 19.74 8.28
CA GLN A 462 -4.62 19.25 8.45
C GLN A 462 -5.67 20.36 8.42
N GLU A 463 -5.27 21.64 8.58
CA GLU A 463 -6.19 22.77 8.53
C GLU A 463 -6.39 23.28 7.10
N THR A 464 -5.32 23.38 6.34
CA THR A 464 -5.34 23.91 4.97
C THR A 464 -5.47 22.83 3.90
N GLY A 465 -5.08 21.59 4.22
CA GLY A 465 -4.98 20.48 3.27
C GLY A 465 -3.85 20.69 2.26
N GLU A 466 -2.82 21.45 2.61
CA GLU A 466 -1.67 21.76 1.76
C GLU A 466 -0.39 21.10 2.29
N LEU A 467 0.52 20.79 1.37
CA LEU A 467 1.87 20.35 1.70
C LEU A 467 2.70 21.56 2.12
N GLU A 468 3.20 21.56 3.35
CA GLU A 468 4.00 22.63 3.93
C GLU A 468 5.34 22.12 4.42
N ILE A 469 6.35 22.97 4.47
CA ILE A 469 7.64 22.65 5.11
C ILE A 469 7.39 22.41 6.59
N LEU A 470 7.89 21.28 7.12
CA LEU A 470 7.79 20.99 8.55
C LEU A 470 8.60 22.01 9.37
N SER A 471 7.99 22.57 10.40
CA SER A 471 8.58 23.57 11.28
C SER A 471 8.12 23.39 12.73
N GLU A 472 8.78 24.06 13.67
CA GLU A 472 8.34 24.07 15.07
C GLU A 472 6.91 24.62 15.25
N GLU A 473 6.44 25.47 14.33
CA GLU A 473 5.12 26.10 14.40
C GLU A 473 4.01 25.11 13.96
N ASN A 474 4.27 24.25 12.96
CA ASN A 474 3.28 23.35 12.39
C ASN A 474 3.49 21.86 12.75
N GLN A 475 4.54 21.52 13.53
CA GLN A 475 4.82 20.14 13.93
C GLN A 475 3.72 19.49 14.80
N ASN A 476 2.87 20.30 15.43
CA ASN A 476 1.79 19.86 16.31
C ASN A 476 0.41 20.24 15.78
N THR A 477 0.15 20.09 14.48
CA THR A 477 -1.14 20.47 13.86
C THR A 477 -2.33 19.61 14.30
N ARG A 478 -2.13 18.63 15.19
CA ARG A 478 -3.24 17.92 15.81
C ARG A 478 -4.02 18.88 16.71
N LYS A 479 -5.24 19.22 16.32
CA LYS A 479 -6.19 19.82 17.27
C LYS A 479 -6.55 18.80 18.35
N THR A 480 -5.76 18.77 19.42
CA THR A 480 -6.04 17.97 20.62
C THR A 480 -7.18 18.55 21.47
N ASP A 481 -7.55 19.81 21.25
CA ASP A 481 -8.60 20.47 21.99
C ASP A 481 -9.98 20.21 21.35
N ILE A 482 -10.57 19.09 21.77
CA ILE A 482 -11.98 18.82 21.52
C ILE A 482 -12.80 19.76 22.42
N ASP A 483 -13.41 20.78 21.82
CA ASP A 483 -14.39 21.60 22.54
C ASP A 483 -15.70 20.81 22.74
N ILE A 484 -15.70 19.96 23.80
CA ILE A 484 -16.85 19.15 24.17
C ILE A 484 -18.14 19.97 24.31
N PRO A 485 -18.15 21.19 24.93
CA PRO A 485 -19.30 22.06 24.93
C PRO A 485 -19.83 22.45 23.56
N ALA A 486 -18.96 22.81 22.61
CA ALA A 486 -19.37 23.15 21.25
C ALA A 486 -19.98 21.96 20.51
N ILE A 487 -19.41 20.77 20.69
CA ILE A 487 -19.92 19.51 20.14
C ILE A 487 -21.30 19.16 20.71
N PHE A 488 -21.47 19.30 22.04
CA PHE A 488 -22.75 19.03 22.69
C PHE A 488 -23.84 19.99 22.23
N LYS A 489 -23.49 21.26 22.01
CA LYS A 489 -24.41 22.23 21.44
C LYS A 489 -24.82 21.84 20.00
N MET A 490 -23.89 21.44 19.17
CA MET A 490 -24.14 21.01 17.79
C MET A 490 -25.04 19.77 17.71
N ILE A 491 -24.87 18.80 18.64
CA ILE A 491 -25.74 17.63 18.77
C ILE A 491 -27.17 18.07 19.10
N VAL A 492 -27.30 18.97 20.07
CA VAL A 492 -28.61 19.48 20.51
C VAL A 492 -29.31 20.24 19.40
N ASP A 493 -28.60 21.07 18.64
CA ASP A 493 -29.14 21.84 17.54
C ASP A 493 -29.59 20.89 16.39
N LYS A 494 -28.80 19.88 16.05
CA LYS A 494 -29.14 18.84 15.05
C LYS A 494 -30.35 17.98 15.46
N ILE A 495 -30.49 17.65 16.75
CA ILE A 495 -31.68 16.93 17.29
C ILE A 495 -32.92 17.82 17.24
N LYS A 496 -32.78 19.14 17.41
CA LYS A 496 -33.88 20.09 17.36
C LYS A 496 -34.30 20.46 15.94
N GLY A 497 -33.54 20.07 14.92
CA GLY A 497 -33.82 20.38 13.52
C GLY A 497 -33.47 21.81 13.13
N GLU A 498 -32.57 22.46 13.87
CA GLU A 498 -32.01 23.78 13.59
C GLU A 498 -30.67 23.70 12.85
#